data_9e1e7e66c7c4f222affed30205aeafb3
#
_entry.id   9e1e7e66c7c4f222affed30205aeafb3
#
_cell.length_a   1.000
_cell.length_b   1.000
_cell.length_c   1.000
_cell.angle_alpha   90.00
_cell.angle_beta   90.00
_cell.angle_gamma   90.00
#
_symmetry.space_group_name_H-M   'P 1'
#
loop_
_entity.id
_entity.type
_entity.pdbx_description
1 polymer ?
#
loop_
_entity_poly.entity_id
_entity_poly.type
_entity_poly.pdbx_seq_one_letter_code
_entity_poly.pdbx_strand_id
1 'polypeptide(L)'
;MEIDTERQQKAKEYARIRHRLLLVDLSIAAAGVLIVLLSGLGIWLRNILHPLAWQPIPGWYPWQVLVYFLILMVSYMVITAPLTYYSGFVLPHRYEISTQSLKGWLSDLFKGQGLSLVFEVFVIELVYVLLATQPQTWWLWVALVLLFFTVVMANLAPILILPLFYKFSPLPEGELTQRLLALADRAKTRVRGVFTMQMSNKTTAANAALMGLGNTRRIVVGDTMLDHFTPDEIEVVLAHELGHHVHHDIWKLIVSQSILTLGGLYLINLALHWAVDTQHYYLGLADAATIPLILLLTAAFGLIVMPLSNGYSRAIEYQADEYALQATRKVAPFKSAMTRLANQNLSDVEPSPLIEFLLHDHPSIRKRLQHANDFAARHGLVDANASGQIDADTVNRDRAMKQ
;
A
#
# COMPACT_ATOMS: atom_id res chain seq x y z
N MET A 1 -26.34 -3.54 -9.12
CA MET A 1 -26.13 -4.03 -7.74
C MET A 1 -26.12 -2.84 -6.81
N GLU A 2 -26.81 -2.91 -5.67
CA GLU A 2 -26.85 -1.83 -4.70
C GLU A 2 -25.81 -2.07 -3.60
N ILE A 3 -25.44 -0.98 -2.91
CA ILE A 3 -24.58 -1.02 -1.73
C ILE A 3 -25.36 -1.69 -0.61
N ASP A 4 -24.82 -2.79 -0.08
CA ASP A 4 -25.41 -3.52 1.05
C ASP A 4 -25.26 -2.70 2.33
N THR A 5 -26.38 -2.26 2.89
CA THR A 5 -26.41 -1.36 4.07
C THR A 5 -25.89 -2.04 5.34
N GLU A 6 -26.19 -3.34 5.55
CA GLU A 6 -25.68 -4.09 6.70
C GLU A 6 -24.18 -4.27 6.60
N ARG A 7 -23.70 -4.65 5.40
CA ARG A 7 -22.28 -4.82 5.14
C ARG A 7 -21.52 -3.49 5.27
N GLN A 8 -22.12 -2.37 4.86
CA GLN A 8 -21.54 -1.03 5.04
C GLN A 8 -21.45 -0.61 6.52
N GLN A 9 -22.40 -1.00 7.34
CA GLN A 9 -22.30 -0.76 8.78
C GLN A 9 -21.11 -1.52 9.38
N LYS A 10 -20.94 -2.80 9.01
CA LYS A 10 -19.77 -3.62 9.38
C LYS A 10 -18.46 -3.00 8.84
N ALA A 11 -18.47 -2.49 7.61
CA ALA A 11 -17.29 -1.86 7.00
C ALA A 11 -16.84 -0.61 7.78
N LYS A 12 -17.77 0.25 8.17
CA LYS A 12 -17.51 1.45 8.99
C LYS A 12 -16.97 1.07 10.38
N GLU A 13 -17.53 0.05 10.99
CA GLU A 13 -17.05 -0.44 12.30
C GLU A 13 -15.63 -1.01 12.19
N TYR A 14 -15.39 -1.87 11.19
CA TYR A 14 -14.09 -2.45 10.90
C TYR A 14 -13.02 -1.38 10.63
N ALA A 15 -13.33 -0.39 9.77
CA ALA A 15 -12.44 0.73 9.48
C ALA A 15 -12.13 1.54 10.75
N ARG A 16 -13.14 1.83 11.58
CA ARG A 16 -12.95 2.56 12.84
C ARG A 16 -12.02 1.82 13.81
N ILE A 17 -12.18 0.50 13.94
CA ILE A 17 -11.30 -0.31 14.77
C ILE A 17 -9.87 -0.28 14.20
N ARG A 18 -9.69 -0.47 12.90
CA ARG A 18 -8.37 -0.40 12.25
C ARG A 18 -7.67 0.95 12.46
N HIS A 19 -8.39 2.06 12.33
CA HIS A 19 -7.82 3.39 12.58
C HIS A 19 -7.40 3.57 14.04
N ARG A 20 -8.17 3.05 15.01
CA ARG A 20 -7.77 3.07 16.42
C ARG A 20 -6.53 2.23 16.68
N LEU A 21 -6.44 1.03 16.09
CA LEU A 21 -5.26 0.17 16.22
C LEU A 21 -4.02 0.82 15.59
N LEU A 22 -4.16 1.50 14.45
CA LEU A 22 -3.08 2.29 13.84
C LEU A 22 -2.59 3.40 14.79
N LEU A 23 -3.51 4.15 15.41
CA LEU A 23 -3.13 5.19 16.37
C LEU A 23 -2.43 4.62 17.61
N VAL A 24 -2.87 3.46 18.11
CA VAL A 24 -2.21 2.76 19.23
C VAL A 24 -0.82 2.33 18.84
N ASP A 25 -0.64 1.74 17.66
CA ASP A 25 0.66 1.29 17.15
C ASP A 25 1.64 2.47 16.99
N LEU A 26 1.21 3.55 16.34
CA LEU A 26 2.00 4.78 16.21
C LEU A 26 2.35 5.39 17.57
N SER A 27 1.43 5.32 18.54
CA SER A 27 1.69 5.84 19.89
C SER A 27 2.73 4.99 20.63
N ILE A 28 2.67 3.67 20.51
CA ILE A 28 3.67 2.75 21.07
C ILE A 28 5.03 3.00 20.44
N ALA A 29 5.10 3.10 19.10
CA ALA A 29 6.35 3.39 18.40
C ALA A 29 6.95 4.73 18.82
N ALA A 30 6.14 5.80 18.81
CA ALA A 30 6.59 7.13 19.22
C ALA A 30 7.05 7.16 20.70
N ALA A 31 6.26 6.58 21.61
CA ALA A 31 6.62 6.51 23.02
C ALA A 31 7.92 5.71 23.24
N GLY A 32 8.07 4.55 22.59
CA GLY A 32 9.28 3.73 22.67
C GLY A 32 10.52 4.50 22.22
N VAL A 33 10.46 5.14 21.06
CA VAL A 33 11.57 5.94 20.53
C VAL A 33 11.89 7.14 21.45
N LEU A 34 10.88 7.87 21.92
CA LEU A 34 11.07 9.01 22.83
C LEU A 34 11.64 8.58 24.19
N ILE A 35 11.20 7.43 24.74
CA ILE A 35 11.80 6.89 25.95
C ILE A 35 13.29 6.62 25.75
N VAL A 36 13.67 5.93 24.65
CA VAL A 36 15.09 5.64 24.36
C VAL A 36 15.92 6.91 24.19
N LEU A 37 15.36 7.94 23.53
CA LEU A 37 16.06 9.22 23.31
C LEU A 37 16.19 10.05 24.58
N LEU A 38 15.11 10.19 25.37
CA LEU A 38 15.05 11.18 26.46
C LEU A 38 15.53 10.64 27.81
N SER A 39 15.49 9.32 28.04
CA SER A 39 15.92 8.70 29.30
C SER A 39 17.42 8.43 29.40
N GLY A 40 18.19 8.64 28.34
CA GLY A 40 19.57 8.20 28.25
C GLY A 40 19.77 6.70 27.99
N LEU A 41 18.68 5.92 27.86
CA LEU A 41 18.73 4.48 27.59
C LEU A 41 19.49 4.17 26.29
N GLY A 42 19.36 5.02 25.28
CA GLY A 42 20.07 4.86 24.02
C GLY A 42 21.59 4.94 24.18
N ILE A 43 22.08 5.91 24.96
CA ILE A 43 23.50 6.06 25.28
C ILE A 43 24.00 4.92 26.17
N TRP A 44 23.20 4.53 27.16
CA TRP A 44 23.50 3.39 28.01
C TRP A 44 23.64 2.10 27.21
N LEU A 45 22.72 1.83 26.28
CA LEU A 45 22.76 0.65 25.42
C LEU A 45 23.99 0.67 24.52
N ARG A 46 24.31 1.80 23.88
CA ARG A 46 25.55 1.95 23.09
C ARG A 46 26.79 1.62 23.94
N ASN A 47 26.86 2.11 25.19
CA ASN A 47 28.01 1.87 26.06
C ASN A 47 28.16 0.41 26.47
N ILE A 48 27.05 -0.30 26.75
CA ILE A 48 27.05 -1.75 27.00
C ILE A 48 27.52 -2.54 25.77
N LEU A 49 27.17 -2.08 24.58
CA LEU A 49 27.56 -2.74 23.32
C LEU A 49 28.98 -2.34 22.85
N HIS A 50 29.69 -1.51 23.61
CA HIS A 50 31.08 -1.11 23.28
C HIS A 50 32.03 -2.31 23.05
N PRO A 51 31.94 -3.46 23.74
CA PRO A 51 32.78 -4.63 23.42
C PRO A 51 32.61 -5.16 21.99
N LEU A 52 31.52 -4.82 21.31
CA LEU A 52 31.26 -5.15 19.91
C LEU A 52 31.79 -4.10 18.94
N ALA A 53 32.50 -3.08 19.42
CA ALA A 53 32.99 -1.94 18.64
C ALA A 53 34.22 -2.33 17.79
N TRP A 54 34.12 -3.40 17.00
CA TRP A 54 35.06 -3.72 15.96
C TRP A 54 34.88 -2.73 14.80
N GLN A 55 35.99 -2.14 14.35
CA GLN A 55 35.99 -1.03 13.42
C GLN A 55 36.78 -1.39 12.14
N PRO A 56 36.14 -1.98 11.12
CA PRO A 56 36.81 -2.28 9.86
C PRO A 56 37.14 -1.04 9.03
N ILE A 57 36.35 0.02 9.23
CA ILE A 57 36.54 1.35 8.63
C ILE A 57 36.42 2.37 9.77
N PRO A 58 37.30 3.40 9.84
CA PRO A 58 37.24 4.42 10.87
C PRO A 58 35.83 5.03 10.99
N GLY A 59 35.27 4.99 12.21
CA GLY A 59 33.94 5.53 12.52
C GLY A 59 32.77 4.59 12.26
N TRP A 60 32.95 3.44 11.62
CA TRP A 60 31.89 2.46 11.41
C TRP A 60 32.06 1.22 12.30
N TYR A 61 31.02 0.89 13.05
CA TYR A 61 30.96 -0.20 14.03
C TYR A 61 29.83 -1.19 13.70
N PRO A 62 29.96 -2.04 12.66
CA PRO A 62 28.85 -2.83 12.13
C PRO A 62 28.16 -3.71 13.18
N TRP A 63 28.91 -4.42 14.00
CA TRP A 63 28.33 -5.29 15.02
C TRP A 63 27.59 -4.51 16.11
N GLN A 64 28.09 -3.35 16.49
CA GLN A 64 27.42 -2.50 17.47
C GLN A 64 26.12 -1.90 16.90
N VAL A 65 26.14 -1.40 15.66
CA VAL A 65 24.98 -0.87 14.95
C VAL A 65 23.94 -1.96 14.76
N LEU A 66 24.35 -3.14 14.26
CA LEU A 66 23.46 -4.28 14.04
C LEU A 66 22.75 -4.70 15.32
N VAL A 67 23.50 -4.98 16.40
CA VAL A 67 22.92 -5.48 17.65
C VAL A 67 22.06 -4.40 18.32
N TYR A 68 22.48 -3.14 18.27
CA TYR A 68 21.68 -2.02 18.75
C TYR A 68 20.33 -1.94 18.03
N PHE A 69 20.35 -1.96 16.70
CA PHE A 69 19.14 -1.95 15.87
C PHE A 69 18.24 -3.15 16.15
N LEU A 70 18.82 -4.36 16.21
CA LEU A 70 18.06 -5.58 16.51
C LEU A 70 17.39 -5.55 17.88
N ILE A 71 18.05 -5.01 18.91
CA ILE A 71 17.44 -4.87 20.25
C ILE A 71 16.22 -3.96 20.17
N LEU A 72 16.31 -2.81 19.51
CA LEU A 72 15.17 -1.89 19.36
C LEU A 72 14.02 -2.56 18.58
N MET A 73 14.35 -3.20 17.46
CA MET A 73 13.37 -3.83 16.59
C MET A 73 12.66 -5.01 17.27
N VAL A 74 13.43 -5.92 17.91
CA VAL A 74 12.85 -7.05 18.63
C VAL A 74 12.01 -6.58 19.81
N SER A 75 12.46 -5.58 20.54
CA SER A 75 11.67 -4.97 21.63
C SER A 75 10.33 -4.44 21.12
N TYR A 76 10.34 -3.69 20.02
CA TYR A 76 9.13 -3.19 19.39
C TYR A 76 8.21 -4.35 18.93
N MET A 77 8.76 -5.35 18.25
CA MET A 77 8.00 -6.53 17.81
C MET A 77 7.34 -7.29 18.97
N VAL A 78 8.05 -7.47 20.08
CA VAL A 78 7.52 -8.15 21.27
C VAL A 78 6.39 -7.33 21.91
N ILE A 79 6.59 -6.01 22.05
CA ILE A 79 5.57 -5.13 22.65
C ILE A 79 4.32 -5.07 21.77
N THR A 80 4.46 -5.04 20.45
CA THR A 80 3.35 -4.94 19.51
C THR A 80 2.78 -6.30 19.08
N ALA A 81 3.38 -7.43 19.48
CA ALA A 81 2.92 -8.77 19.10
C ALA A 81 1.41 -9.03 19.39
N PRO A 82 0.84 -8.65 20.55
CA PRO A 82 -0.60 -8.78 20.78
C PRO A 82 -1.45 -7.95 19.83
N LEU A 83 -0.98 -6.72 19.51
CA LEU A 83 -1.64 -5.82 18.55
C LEU A 83 -1.60 -6.40 17.14
N THR A 84 -0.44 -6.91 16.71
CA THR A 84 -0.22 -7.57 15.42
C THR A 84 -1.12 -8.81 15.27
N TYR A 85 -1.20 -9.64 16.31
CA TYR A 85 -2.08 -10.81 16.32
C TYR A 85 -3.55 -10.41 16.21
N TYR A 86 -3.98 -9.45 17.01
CA TYR A 86 -5.37 -8.98 16.97
C TYR A 86 -5.73 -8.35 15.63
N SER A 87 -4.92 -7.42 15.13
CA SER A 87 -5.19 -6.68 13.89
C SER A 87 -5.03 -7.53 12.62
N GLY A 88 -4.05 -8.45 12.61
CA GLY A 88 -3.71 -9.25 11.44
C GLY A 88 -4.43 -10.60 11.36
N PHE A 89 -4.87 -11.16 12.50
CA PHE A 89 -5.54 -12.46 12.53
C PHE A 89 -6.96 -12.37 13.09
N VAL A 90 -7.14 -11.92 14.33
CA VAL A 90 -8.44 -11.99 15.02
C VAL A 90 -9.48 -11.09 14.36
N LEU A 91 -9.12 -9.84 14.11
CA LEU A 91 -10.04 -8.83 13.57
C LEU A 91 -10.54 -9.19 12.16
N PRO A 92 -9.68 -9.58 11.18
CA PRO A 92 -10.17 -9.99 9.86
C PRO A 92 -11.06 -11.24 9.89
N HIS A 93 -10.83 -12.20 10.82
CA HIS A 93 -11.70 -13.36 10.98
C HIS A 93 -13.06 -12.97 11.56
N ARG A 94 -13.08 -12.09 12.56
CA ARG A 94 -14.33 -11.60 13.17
C ARG A 94 -15.26 -10.94 12.14
N TYR A 95 -14.69 -10.32 11.10
CA TYR A 95 -15.44 -9.65 10.03
C TYR A 95 -15.53 -10.49 8.74
N GLU A 96 -15.19 -11.76 8.81
CA GLU A 96 -15.31 -12.72 7.69
C GLU A 96 -14.51 -12.31 6.44
N ILE A 97 -13.42 -11.54 6.62
CA ILE A 97 -12.52 -11.16 5.52
C ILE A 97 -11.38 -12.18 5.36
N SER A 98 -10.96 -12.82 6.45
CA SER A 98 -9.88 -13.80 6.43
C SER A 98 -10.42 -15.22 6.49
N THR A 99 -9.86 -16.07 5.63
CA THR A 99 -10.07 -17.54 5.60
C THR A 99 -8.80 -18.27 6.05
N GLN A 100 -7.74 -17.52 6.39
CA GLN A 100 -6.41 -18.07 6.64
C GLN A 100 -6.35 -18.81 7.98
N SER A 101 -5.76 -20.02 7.98
CA SER A 101 -5.49 -20.74 9.24
C SER A 101 -4.42 -20.00 10.06
N LEU A 102 -4.43 -20.17 11.39
CA LEU A 102 -3.41 -19.58 12.28
C LEU A 102 -1.99 -19.99 11.86
N LYS A 103 -1.79 -21.26 11.49
CA LYS A 103 -0.48 -21.76 11.01
C LYS A 103 -0.08 -21.06 9.71
N GLY A 104 -1.01 -20.85 8.78
CA GLY A 104 -0.79 -20.13 7.52
C GLY A 104 -0.42 -18.67 7.78
N TRP A 105 -1.18 -18.00 8.66
CA TRP A 105 -0.93 -16.61 9.04
C TRP A 105 0.44 -16.44 9.73
N LEU A 106 0.79 -17.30 10.69
CA LEU A 106 2.12 -17.28 11.33
C LEU A 106 3.24 -17.51 10.32
N SER A 107 3.07 -18.48 9.40
CA SER A 107 4.06 -18.73 8.34
C SER A 107 4.29 -17.48 7.47
N ASP A 108 3.21 -16.81 7.08
CA ASP A 108 3.31 -15.58 6.26
C ASP A 108 3.89 -14.42 7.08
N LEU A 109 3.53 -14.29 8.34
CA LEU A 109 4.10 -13.29 9.25
C LEU A 109 5.63 -13.46 9.36
N PHE A 110 6.11 -14.68 9.65
CA PHE A 110 7.55 -14.93 9.78
C PHE A 110 8.31 -14.77 8.45
N LYS A 111 7.74 -15.18 7.32
CA LYS A 111 8.33 -14.90 6.00
C LYS A 111 8.44 -13.40 5.73
N GLY A 112 7.36 -12.66 5.98
CA GLY A 112 7.33 -11.21 5.79
C GLY A 112 8.35 -10.52 6.69
N GLN A 113 8.34 -10.81 8.00
CA GLN A 113 9.29 -10.25 8.96
C GLN A 113 10.75 -10.60 8.60
N GLY A 114 11.02 -11.85 8.17
CA GLY A 114 12.35 -12.24 7.75
C GLY A 114 12.87 -11.48 6.52
N LEU A 115 12.00 -11.29 5.52
CA LEU A 115 12.34 -10.47 4.35
C LEU A 115 12.57 -9.01 4.72
N SER A 116 11.69 -8.43 5.54
CA SER A 116 11.83 -7.05 6.03
C SER A 116 13.12 -6.88 6.80
N LEU A 117 13.42 -7.81 7.73
CA LEU A 117 14.63 -7.77 8.54
C LEU A 117 15.91 -7.75 7.70
N VAL A 118 16.00 -8.61 6.67
CA VAL A 118 17.17 -8.63 5.78
C VAL A 118 17.34 -7.27 5.09
N PHE A 119 16.24 -6.68 4.63
CA PHE A 119 16.29 -5.37 3.98
C PHE A 119 16.61 -4.24 4.96
N GLU A 120 15.99 -4.23 6.14
CA GLU A 120 16.21 -3.22 7.18
C GLU A 120 17.64 -3.24 7.69
N VAL A 121 18.22 -4.43 7.93
CA VAL A 121 19.63 -4.59 8.30
C VAL A 121 20.54 -4.07 7.20
N PHE A 122 20.26 -4.39 5.94
CA PHE A 122 21.02 -3.85 4.82
C PHE A 122 20.99 -2.33 4.78
N VAL A 123 19.80 -1.72 4.94
CA VAL A 123 19.65 -0.26 4.88
C VAL A 123 20.33 0.41 6.08
N ILE A 124 20.18 -0.11 7.29
CA ILE A 124 20.79 0.51 8.48
C ILE A 124 22.32 0.46 8.41
N GLU A 125 22.91 -0.67 7.99
CA GLU A 125 24.36 -0.78 7.81
C GLU A 125 24.87 0.14 6.69
N LEU A 126 24.13 0.23 5.57
CA LEU A 126 24.44 1.17 4.49
C LEU A 126 24.44 2.62 5.01
N VAL A 127 23.43 3.00 5.77
CA VAL A 127 23.35 4.36 6.35
C VAL A 127 24.56 4.62 7.22
N TYR A 128 24.92 3.71 8.13
CA TYR A 128 25.99 3.92 9.09
C TYR A 128 27.39 3.88 8.49
N VAL A 129 27.66 3.01 7.50
CA VAL A 129 28.93 3.07 6.77
C VAL A 129 29.07 4.37 5.99
N LEU A 130 27.97 4.89 5.42
CA LEU A 130 28.00 6.16 4.71
C LEU A 130 28.10 7.38 5.66
N LEU A 131 27.45 7.34 6.81
CA LEU A 131 27.63 8.35 7.86
C LEU A 131 29.11 8.43 8.35
N ALA A 132 29.78 7.28 8.42
CA ALA A 132 31.20 7.23 8.80
C ALA A 132 32.15 7.69 7.70
N THR A 133 31.87 7.33 6.44
CA THR A 133 32.80 7.55 5.32
C THR A 133 32.48 8.78 4.48
N GLN A 134 31.19 9.19 4.43
CA GLN A 134 30.67 10.29 3.61
C GLN A 134 29.72 11.20 4.40
N PRO A 135 30.14 11.76 5.56
CA PRO A 135 29.25 12.44 6.50
C PRO A 135 28.47 13.62 5.90
N GLN A 136 28.98 14.26 4.84
CA GLN A 136 28.34 15.40 4.18
C GLN A 136 27.33 14.98 3.09
N THR A 137 27.51 13.79 2.48
CA THR A 137 26.76 13.37 1.29
C THR A 137 26.07 12.01 1.45
N TRP A 138 26.09 11.40 2.66
CA TRP A 138 25.49 10.10 2.94
C TRP A 138 24.04 10.01 2.48
N TRP A 139 23.25 11.06 2.72
CA TRP A 139 21.83 11.16 2.37
C TRP A 139 21.59 11.03 0.85
N LEU A 140 22.50 11.56 0.03
CA LEU A 140 22.43 11.45 -1.42
C LEU A 140 22.69 10.01 -1.88
N TRP A 141 23.72 9.37 -1.32
CA TRP A 141 24.07 7.98 -1.66
C TRP A 141 22.98 7.01 -1.22
N VAL A 142 22.43 7.19 -0.01
CA VAL A 142 21.29 6.40 0.46
C VAL A 142 20.09 6.58 -0.46
N ALA A 143 19.74 7.81 -0.85
CA ALA A 143 18.64 8.06 -1.78
C ALA A 143 18.84 7.36 -3.12
N LEU A 144 20.05 7.39 -3.69
CA LEU A 144 20.37 6.71 -4.95
C LEU A 144 20.24 5.18 -4.83
N VAL A 145 20.72 4.59 -3.74
CA VAL A 145 20.59 3.15 -3.50
C VAL A 145 19.13 2.75 -3.30
N LEU A 146 18.34 3.53 -2.54
CA LEU A 146 16.92 3.28 -2.36
C LEU A 146 16.13 3.42 -3.67
N LEU A 147 16.46 4.42 -4.51
CA LEU A 147 15.87 4.56 -5.85
C LEU A 147 16.17 3.33 -6.71
N PHE A 148 17.45 2.94 -6.79
CA PHE A 148 17.85 1.73 -7.53
C PHE A 148 17.09 0.50 -7.03
N PHE A 149 17.03 0.31 -5.71
CA PHE A 149 16.31 -0.80 -5.10
C PHE A 149 14.81 -0.76 -5.40
N THR A 150 14.18 0.42 -5.38
CA THR A 150 12.76 0.59 -5.73
C THR A 150 12.48 0.14 -7.16
N VAL A 151 13.30 0.56 -8.12
CA VAL A 151 13.15 0.15 -9.52
C VAL A 151 13.36 -1.36 -9.69
N VAL A 152 14.37 -1.92 -9.02
CA VAL A 152 14.64 -3.36 -9.03
C VAL A 152 13.46 -4.15 -8.42
N MET A 153 12.94 -3.71 -7.28
CA MET A 153 11.82 -4.37 -6.60
C MET A 153 10.52 -4.26 -7.38
N ALA A 154 10.25 -3.15 -8.04
CA ALA A 154 9.07 -3.02 -8.92
C ALA A 154 9.03 -4.11 -10.02
N ASN A 155 10.20 -4.60 -10.46
CA ASN A 155 10.31 -5.70 -11.39
C ASN A 155 10.31 -7.08 -10.74
N LEU A 156 11.08 -7.24 -9.67
CA LEU A 156 11.37 -8.54 -9.07
C LEU A 156 10.31 -8.99 -8.06
N ALA A 157 9.68 -8.07 -7.33
CA ALA A 157 8.71 -8.44 -6.30
C ALA A 157 7.56 -9.30 -6.84
N PRO A 158 6.93 -9.00 -8.00
CA PRO A 158 5.89 -9.87 -8.56
C PRO A 158 6.38 -11.27 -8.96
N ILE A 159 7.68 -11.43 -9.20
CA ILE A 159 8.27 -12.69 -9.71
C ILE A 159 8.87 -13.53 -8.58
N LEU A 160 9.51 -12.88 -7.59
CA LEU A 160 10.26 -13.55 -6.54
C LEU A 160 9.55 -13.53 -5.19
N ILE A 161 8.95 -12.38 -4.81
CA ILE A 161 8.38 -12.20 -3.48
C ILE A 161 6.93 -12.70 -3.42
N LEU A 162 6.06 -12.28 -4.34
CA LEU A 162 4.66 -12.69 -4.32
C LEU A 162 4.45 -14.21 -4.37
N PRO A 163 5.25 -15.01 -5.14
CA PRO A 163 5.13 -16.48 -5.14
C PRO A 163 5.47 -17.16 -3.81
N LEU A 164 6.15 -16.48 -2.89
CA LEU A 164 6.37 -16.98 -1.52
C LEU A 164 5.08 -16.99 -0.69
N PHE A 165 4.11 -16.15 -1.07
CA PHE A 165 2.86 -15.96 -0.34
C PHE A 165 1.64 -16.49 -1.10
N TYR A 166 1.63 -16.43 -2.43
CA TYR A 166 0.50 -16.82 -3.27
C TYR A 166 0.91 -17.79 -4.36
N LYS A 167 0.02 -18.69 -4.69
CA LYS A 167 0.18 -19.57 -5.86
C LYS A 167 -0.40 -18.91 -7.08
N PHE A 168 0.31 -19.03 -8.20
CA PHE A 168 -0.11 -18.53 -9.49
C PHE A 168 -0.27 -19.69 -10.46
N SER A 169 -1.33 -19.68 -11.27
CA SER A 169 -1.56 -20.62 -12.36
C SER A 169 -2.03 -19.86 -13.61
N PRO A 170 -1.68 -20.30 -14.81
CA PRO A 170 -2.26 -19.72 -16.02
C PRO A 170 -3.79 -19.81 -15.97
N LEU A 171 -4.50 -18.74 -16.36
CA LEU A 171 -5.94 -18.80 -16.55
C LEU A 171 -6.21 -19.65 -17.81
N PRO A 172 -7.13 -20.63 -17.74
CA PRO A 172 -7.48 -21.44 -18.91
C PRO A 172 -7.88 -20.60 -20.13
N GLU A 173 -7.60 -21.10 -21.31
CA GLU A 173 -8.07 -20.47 -22.53
C GLU A 173 -9.62 -20.48 -22.57
N GLY A 174 -10.19 -19.32 -22.88
CA GLY A 174 -11.61 -19.10 -22.90
C GLY A 174 -11.97 -17.68 -23.28
N GLU A 175 -13.25 -17.38 -23.31
CA GLU A 175 -13.77 -16.06 -23.71
C GLU A 175 -13.15 -14.93 -22.84
N LEU A 176 -13.13 -15.09 -21.51
CA LEU A 176 -12.57 -14.09 -20.61
C LEU A 176 -11.08 -13.83 -20.90
N THR A 177 -10.27 -14.89 -21.03
CA THR A 177 -8.84 -14.76 -21.33
C THR A 177 -8.61 -14.01 -22.64
N GLN A 178 -9.37 -14.34 -23.69
CA GLN A 178 -9.28 -13.66 -24.99
C GLN A 178 -9.69 -12.18 -24.88
N ARG A 179 -10.76 -11.87 -24.16
CA ARG A 179 -11.22 -10.48 -23.93
C ARG A 179 -10.16 -9.65 -23.20
N LEU A 180 -9.53 -10.20 -22.15
CA LEU A 180 -8.51 -9.51 -21.37
C LEU A 180 -7.23 -9.29 -22.19
N LEU A 181 -6.80 -10.25 -23.00
CA LEU A 181 -5.68 -10.11 -23.92
C LEU A 181 -5.96 -9.08 -25.02
N ALA A 182 -7.15 -9.10 -25.61
CA ALA A 182 -7.56 -8.11 -26.60
C ALA A 182 -7.63 -6.69 -26.03
N LEU A 183 -8.03 -6.53 -24.76
CA LEU A 183 -8.03 -5.24 -24.08
C LEU A 183 -6.60 -4.74 -23.88
N ALA A 184 -5.67 -5.60 -23.45
CA ALA A 184 -4.25 -5.26 -23.30
C ALA A 184 -3.61 -4.87 -24.64
N ASP A 185 -3.95 -5.58 -25.72
CA ASP A 185 -3.46 -5.29 -27.07
C ASP A 185 -3.96 -3.92 -27.57
N ARG A 186 -5.24 -3.60 -27.37
CA ARG A 186 -5.81 -2.28 -27.68
C ARG A 186 -5.09 -1.16 -26.89
N ALA A 187 -4.68 -1.42 -25.65
CA ALA A 187 -3.87 -0.52 -24.85
C ALA A 187 -2.37 -0.52 -25.25
N LYS A 188 -2.00 -1.22 -26.34
CA LYS A 188 -0.61 -1.40 -26.79
C LYS A 188 0.32 -1.93 -25.68
N THR A 189 -0.23 -2.72 -24.78
CA THR A 189 0.47 -3.26 -23.61
C THR A 189 0.75 -4.74 -23.84
N ARG A 190 2.01 -5.10 -24.09
CA ARG A 190 2.42 -6.49 -24.20
C ARG A 190 2.42 -7.16 -22.85
N VAL A 191 1.72 -8.31 -22.77
CA VAL A 191 1.65 -9.14 -21.55
C VAL A 191 2.05 -10.59 -21.90
N ARG A 192 2.61 -11.32 -20.92
CA ARG A 192 2.98 -12.73 -21.07
C ARG A 192 1.77 -13.67 -21.05
N GLY A 193 0.63 -13.19 -20.57
CA GLY A 193 -0.59 -13.97 -20.42
C GLY A 193 -1.43 -13.51 -19.26
N VAL A 194 -2.52 -14.23 -19.02
CA VAL A 194 -3.43 -14.03 -17.89
C VAL A 194 -3.23 -15.16 -16.90
N PHE A 195 -3.12 -14.80 -15.61
CA PHE A 195 -2.87 -15.74 -14.52
C PHE A 195 -3.92 -15.58 -13.42
N THR A 196 -4.26 -16.68 -12.79
CA THR A 196 -5.03 -16.69 -11.55
C THR A 196 -4.09 -16.66 -10.35
N MET A 197 -4.39 -15.81 -9.37
CA MET A 197 -3.76 -15.80 -8.05
C MET A 197 -4.70 -16.44 -7.03
N GLN A 198 -4.24 -17.50 -6.37
CA GLN A 198 -5.02 -18.18 -5.35
C GLN A 198 -5.06 -17.34 -4.07
N MET A 199 -6.15 -16.60 -3.87
CA MET A 199 -6.40 -15.74 -2.71
C MET A 199 -7.38 -16.37 -1.73
N SER A 200 -8.30 -17.21 -2.21
CA SER A 200 -9.41 -17.79 -1.44
C SER A 200 -9.01 -18.56 -0.19
N ASN A 201 -7.77 -19.09 -0.15
CA ASN A 201 -7.21 -19.77 1.02
C ASN A 201 -6.70 -18.81 2.13
N LYS A 202 -6.75 -17.49 1.88
CA LYS A 202 -6.27 -16.47 2.83
C LYS A 202 -7.31 -15.39 3.10
N THR A 203 -8.10 -15.03 2.09
CA THR A 203 -9.04 -13.92 2.18
C THR A 203 -10.24 -14.13 1.27
N THR A 204 -11.37 -13.52 1.64
CA THR A 204 -12.54 -13.39 0.78
C THR A 204 -12.45 -12.16 -0.12
N ALA A 205 -11.47 -11.28 0.10
CA ALA A 205 -11.30 -10.05 -0.69
C ALA A 205 -10.99 -10.37 -2.16
N ALA A 206 -11.53 -9.56 -3.07
CA ALA A 206 -11.29 -9.65 -4.50
C ALA A 206 -10.22 -8.65 -4.94
N ASN A 207 -9.37 -9.06 -5.87
CA ASN A 207 -8.34 -8.21 -6.46
C ASN A 207 -7.96 -8.67 -7.87
N ALA A 208 -7.52 -7.72 -8.70
CA ALA A 208 -6.82 -7.97 -9.96
C ALA A 208 -5.71 -6.93 -10.12
N ALA A 209 -4.70 -7.23 -10.91
CA ALA A 209 -3.58 -6.31 -11.15
C ALA A 209 -2.86 -6.61 -12.47
N LEU A 210 -2.26 -5.58 -13.04
CA LEU A 210 -1.23 -5.71 -14.06
C LEU A 210 0.14 -5.67 -13.39
N MET A 211 0.81 -6.81 -13.26
CA MET A 211 2.05 -6.96 -12.52
C MET A 211 3.28 -7.05 -13.44
N GLY A 212 4.41 -6.52 -12.97
CA GLY A 212 5.70 -6.55 -13.67
C GLY A 212 5.92 -5.35 -14.60
N LEU A 213 7.13 -5.22 -15.11
CA LEU A 213 7.55 -4.15 -16.02
C LEU A 213 8.14 -4.73 -17.32
N GLY A 214 7.99 -4.01 -18.44
CA GLY A 214 8.55 -4.43 -19.72
C GLY A 214 8.06 -5.82 -20.12
N ASN A 215 8.99 -6.72 -20.39
CA ASN A 215 8.72 -8.10 -20.86
C ASN A 215 8.25 -9.05 -19.76
N THR A 216 8.20 -8.61 -18.50
CA THR A 216 7.73 -9.46 -17.38
C THR A 216 6.25 -9.26 -17.07
N ARG A 217 5.58 -8.33 -17.75
CA ARG A 217 4.17 -7.99 -17.48
C ARG A 217 3.26 -9.18 -17.65
N ARG A 218 2.33 -9.30 -16.71
CA ARG A 218 1.26 -10.31 -16.73
C ARG A 218 0.00 -9.74 -16.08
N ILE A 219 -1.14 -10.13 -16.63
CA ILE A 219 -2.44 -9.88 -16.01
C ILE A 219 -2.63 -10.93 -14.93
N VAL A 220 -3.01 -10.51 -13.74
CA VAL A 220 -3.28 -11.39 -12.60
C VAL A 220 -4.67 -11.09 -12.07
N VAL A 221 -5.51 -12.12 -11.97
CA VAL A 221 -6.88 -12.03 -11.43
C VAL A 221 -6.97 -12.97 -10.22
N GLY A 222 -7.45 -12.49 -9.09
CA GLY A 222 -7.71 -13.34 -7.92
C GLY A 222 -8.81 -14.36 -8.20
N ASP A 223 -8.66 -15.60 -7.72
CA ASP A 223 -9.70 -16.62 -7.79
C ASP A 223 -11.01 -16.13 -7.17
N THR A 224 -10.95 -15.40 -6.08
CA THR A 224 -12.11 -14.75 -5.44
C THR A 224 -12.85 -13.75 -6.34
N MET A 225 -12.14 -13.11 -7.27
CA MET A 225 -12.77 -12.24 -8.27
C MET A 225 -13.39 -13.06 -9.40
N LEU A 226 -12.71 -14.12 -9.87
CA LEU A 226 -13.23 -15.01 -10.90
C LEU A 226 -14.54 -15.69 -10.48
N ASP A 227 -14.67 -16.02 -9.19
CA ASP A 227 -15.86 -16.71 -8.64
C ASP A 227 -17.08 -15.77 -8.48
N HIS A 228 -16.87 -14.47 -8.31
CA HIS A 228 -17.93 -13.56 -7.88
C HIS A 228 -18.24 -12.43 -8.87
N PHE A 229 -17.37 -12.15 -9.84
CA PHE A 229 -17.53 -11.03 -10.77
C PHE A 229 -17.90 -11.54 -12.17
N THR A 230 -18.71 -10.76 -12.86
CA THR A 230 -19.02 -11.05 -14.28
C THR A 230 -17.80 -10.73 -15.17
N PRO A 231 -17.69 -11.33 -16.36
CA PRO A 231 -16.62 -11.00 -17.30
C PRO A 231 -16.53 -9.51 -17.64
N ASP A 232 -17.66 -8.80 -17.70
CA ASP A 232 -17.68 -7.35 -17.95
C ASP A 232 -17.12 -6.54 -16.77
N GLU A 233 -17.41 -6.95 -15.54
CA GLU A 233 -16.86 -6.35 -14.33
C GLU A 233 -15.34 -6.57 -14.24
N ILE A 234 -14.86 -7.76 -14.56
CA ILE A 234 -13.42 -8.07 -14.61
C ILE A 234 -12.72 -7.25 -15.69
N GLU A 235 -13.35 -7.12 -16.87
CA GLU A 235 -12.79 -6.33 -17.97
C GLU A 235 -12.63 -4.84 -17.60
N VAL A 236 -13.60 -4.23 -16.92
CA VAL A 236 -13.48 -2.83 -16.51
C VAL A 236 -12.46 -2.62 -15.40
N VAL A 237 -12.30 -3.59 -14.48
CA VAL A 237 -11.22 -3.56 -13.48
C VAL A 237 -9.86 -3.65 -14.16
N LEU A 238 -9.69 -4.58 -15.12
CA LEU A 238 -8.44 -4.65 -15.88
C LEU A 238 -8.19 -3.40 -16.72
N ALA A 239 -9.23 -2.78 -17.28
CA ALA A 239 -9.10 -1.52 -18.02
C ALA A 239 -8.57 -0.38 -17.11
N HIS A 240 -8.99 -0.34 -15.84
CA HIS A 240 -8.44 0.57 -14.85
C HIS A 240 -6.95 0.30 -14.62
N GLU A 241 -6.53 -0.95 -14.40
CA GLU A 241 -5.12 -1.33 -14.24
C GLU A 241 -4.28 -0.97 -15.49
N LEU A 242 -4.84 -1.14 -16.69
CA LEU A 242 -4.20 -0.72 -17.92
C LEU A 242 -4.08 0.80 -18.02
N GLY A 243 -5.03 1.55 -17.43
CA GLY A 243 -4.97 3.01 -17.34
C GLY A 243 -3.71 3.48 -16.64
N HIS A 244 -3.36 2.89 -15.50
CA HIS A 244 -2.09 3.18 -14.81
C HIS A 244 -0.86 2.93 -15.68
N HIS A 245 -0.93 1.88 -16.50
CA HIS A 245 0.19 1.58 -17.40
C HIS A 245 0.28 2.57 -18.57
N VAL A 246 -0.84 2.89 -19.21
CA VAL A 246 -0.90 3.82 -20.35
C VAL A 246 -0.46 5.24 -19.92
N HIS A 247 -0.82 5.65 -18.72
CA HIS A 247 -0.44 6.94 -18.15
C HIS A 247 0.97 6.95 -17.53
N HIS A 248 1.69 5.83 -17.54
CA HIS A 248 3.01 5.68 -16.92
C HIS A 248 3.04 5.98 -15.42
N ASP A 249 1.99 5.68 -14.70
CA ASP A 249 1.79 6.07 -13.30
C ASP A 249 2.85 5.50 -12.37
N ILE A 250 3.32 4.28 -12.62
CA ILE A 250 4.42 3.69 -11.85
C ILE A 250 5.69 4.56 -11.88
N TRP A 251 6.01 5.15 -13.04
CA TRP A 251 7.16 6.05 -13.16
C TRP A 251 6.92 7.38 -12.48
N LYS A 252 5.71 7.93 -12.58
CA LYS A 252 5.32 9.17 -11.88
C LYS A 252 5.43 8.98 -10.36
N LEU A 253 4.95 7.83 -9.85
CA LEU A 253 5.04 7.50 -8.42
C LEU A 253 6.49 7.27 -7.98
N ILE A 254 7.32 6.57 -8.77
CA ILE A 254 8.75 6.39 -8.48
C ILE A 254 9.46 7.75 -8.41
N VAL A 255 9.25 8.64 -9.38
CA VAL A 255 9.87 9.97 -9.40
C VAL A 255 9.39 10.82 -8.22
N SER A 256 8.09 10.87 -7.97
CA SER A 256 7.52 11.60 -6.83
C SER A 256 8.08 11.10 -5.50
N GLN A 257 8.08 9.78 -5.28
CA GLN A 257 8.62 9.19 -4.07
C GLN A 257 10.13 9.41 -3.93
N SER A 258 10.88 9.40 -5.03
CA SER A 258 12.32 9.66 -5.00
C SER A 258 12.64 11.10 -4.61
N ILE A 259 11.86 12.07 -5.09
CA ILE A 259 11.99 13.48 -4.70
C ILE A 259 11.71 13.64 -3.20
N LEU A 260 10.63 13.02 -2.70
CA LEU A 260 10.27 13.07 -1.29
C LEU A 260 11.35 12.38 -0.43
N THR A 261 11.86 11.22 -0.86
CA THR A 261 12.94 10.51 -0.14
C THR A 261 14.21 11.36 -0.09
N LEU A 262 14.61 11.94 -1.21
CA LEU A 262 15.79 12.82 -1.28
C LEU A 262 15.64 14.02 -0.35
N GLY A 263 14.50 14.72 -0.41
CA GLY A 263 14.19 15.85 0.46
C GLY A 263 14.13 15.46 1.94
N GLY A 264 13.49 14.33 2.26
CA GLY A 264 13.41 13.81 3.62
C GLY A 264 14.78 13.46 4.21
N LEU A 265 15.60 12.72 3.47
CA LEU A 265 16.96 12.37 3.90
C LEU A 265 17.84 13.61 4.06
N TYR A 266 17.68 14.62 3.20
CA TYR A 266 18.39 15.90 3.37
C TYR A 266 17.98 16.64 4.65
N LEU A 267 16.67 16.69 4.95
CA LEU A 267 16.19 17.29 6.20
C LEU A 267 16.66 16.51 7.43
N ILE A 268 16.68 15.17 7.35
CA ILE A 268 17.23 14.32 8.41
C ILE A 268 18.73 14.59 8.59
N ASN A 269 19.48 14.75 7.50
CA ASN A 269 20.89 15.12 7.54
C ASN A 269 21.11 16.45 8.30
N LEU A 270 20.33 17.48 7.99
CA LEU A 270 20.42 18.77 8.69
C LEU A 270 20.12 18.63 10.19
N ALA A 271 19.05 17.91 10.52
CA ALA A 271 18.66 17.71 11.92
C ALA A 271 19.68 16.86 12.69
N LEU A 272 20.27 15.84 12.05
CA LEU A 272 21.28 14.98 12.65
C LEU A 272 22.58 15.74 12.92
N HIS A 273 23.06 16.53 11.96
CA HIS A 273 24.22 17.42 12.16
C HIS A 273 23.96 18.40 13.30
N TRP A 274 22.81 19.07 13.30
CA TRP A 274 22.46 19.97 14.40
C TRP A 274 22.47 19.26 15.75
N ALA A 275 21.88 18.06 15.86
CA ALA A 275 21.83 17.33 17.12
C ALA A 275 23.22 16.87 17.60
N VAL A 276 24.08 16.42 16.70
CA VAL A 276 25.44 15.95 17.03
C VAL A 276 26.35 17.13 17.39
N ASP A 277 26.35 18.18 16.57
CA ASP A 277 27.27 19.31 16.71
C ASP A 277 26.88 20.23 17.89
N THR A 278 25.59 20.31 18.25
CA THR A 278 25.07 21.23 19.26
C THR A 278 24.95 20.57 20.63
N GLN A 279 24.49 19.33 20.69
CA GLN A 279 24.14 18.69 21.96
C GLN A 279 25.29 17.91 22.59
N HIS A 280 26.30 17.52 21.82
CA HIS A 280 27.47 16.74 22.25
C HIS A 280 27.17 15.41 23.00
N TYR A 281 25.93 14.89 22.91
CA TYR A 281 25.54 13.59 23.50
C TYR A 281 26.01 12.41 22.69
N TYR A 282 26.26 12.64 21.42
CA TYR A 282 26.67 11.62 20.46
C TYR A 282 28.17 11.73 20.19
N LEU A 283 28.80 10.58 19.94
CA LEU A 283 30.24 10.51 19.62
C LEU A 283 30.55 10.98 18.19
N GLY A 284 29.49 11.09 17.35
CA GLY A 284 29.55 11.52 15.96
C GLY A 284 28.28 11.11 15.22
N LEU A 285 28.22 11.41 13.92
CA LEU A 285 27.05 11.09 13.09
C LEU A 285 26.76 9.59 13.01
N ALA A 286 27.81 8.77 12.96
CA ALA A 286 27.74 7.32 12.88
C ALA A 286 27.66 6.62 14.26
N ASP A 287 27.38 7.35 15.33
CA ASP A 287 27.14 6.79 16.67
C ASP A 287 25.85 5.97 16.64
N ALA A 288 25.88 4.69 17.07
CA ALA A 288 24.69 3.84 17.13
C ALA A 288 23.54 4.45 17.97
N ALA A 289 23.85 5.31 18.94
CA ALA A 289 22.85 6.02 19.72
C ALA A 289 22.04 7.04 18.91
N THR A 290 22.40 7.36 17.66
CA THR A 290 21.61 8.21 16.74
C THR A 290 20.49 7.46 16.06
N ILE A 291 20.47 6.09 16.09
CA ILE A 291 19.42 5.28 15.45
C ILE A 291 18.00 5.74 15.83
N PRO A 292 17.65 5.89 17.12
CA PRO A 292 16.31 6.33 17.51
C PRO A 292 15.94 7.71 16.96
N LEU A 293 16.91 8.62 16.86
CA LEU A 293 16.68 9.96 16.29
C LEU A 293 16.38 9.85 14.78
N ILE A 294 17.16 9.07 14.03
CA ILE A 294 16.93 8.84 12.60
C ILE A 294 15.55 8.22 12.38
N LEU A 295 15.17 7.21 13.18
CA LEU A 295 13.86 6.58 13.13
C LEU A 295 12.71 7.57 13.39
N LEU A 296 12.86 8.41 14.42
CA LEU A 296 11.87 9.44 14.78
C LEU A 296 11.68 10.44 13.63
N LEU A 297 12.80 10.97 13.11
CA LEU A 297 12.77 11.96 12.03
C LEU A 297 12.18 11.37 10.74
N THR A 298 12.53 10.13 10.42
CA THR A 298 11.97 9.42 9.25
C THR A 298 10.47 9.21 9.40
N ALA A 299 10.00 8.75 10.57
CA ALA A 299 8.59 8.55 10.84
C ALA A 299 7.82 9.89 10.81
N ALA A 300 8.34 10.93 11.45
CA ALA A 300 7.73 12.26 11.46
C ALA A 300 7.61 12.83 10.02
N PHE A 301 8.67 12.75 9.23
CA PHE A 301 8.64 13.17 7.83
C PHE A 301 7.62 12.37 7.04
N GLY A 302 7.58 11.05 7.18
CA GLY A 302 6.61 10.18 6.52
C GLY A 302 5.16 10.57 6.84
N LEU A 303 4.84 10.84 8.10
CA LEU A 303 3.51 11.28 8.53
C LEU A 303 3.13 12.66 7.94
N ILE A 304 4.09 13.57 7.83
CA ILE A 304 3.86 14.92 7.27
C ILE A 304 3.57 14.84 5.75
N VAL A 305 4.31 14.01 5.01
CA VAL A 305 4.16 13.92 3.56
C VAL A 305 3.06 12.94 3.10
N MET A 306 2.60 12.06 3.99
CA MET A 306 1.58 11.05 3.67
C MET A 306 0.30 11.64 3.05
N PRO A 307 -0.31 12.73 3.56
CA PRO A 307 -1.51 13.30 2.94
C PRO A 307 -1.28 13.85 1.53
N LEU A 308 -0.08 14.36 1.26
CA LEU A 308 0.31 14.85 -0.07
C LEU A 308 0.46 13.70 -1.06
N SER A 309 1.17 12.64 -0.65
CA SER A 309 1.32 11.41 -1.43
C SER A 309 -0.03 10.76 -1.72
N ASN A 310 -0.90 10.65 -0.73
CA ASN A 310 -2.25 10.13 -0.89
C ASN A 310 -3.09 11.01 -1.82
N GLY A 311 -2.98 12.33 -1.71
CA GLY A 311 -3.66 13.28 -2.62
C GLY A 311 -3.23 13.08 -4.08
N TYR A 312 -1.93 12.90 -4.30
CA TYR A 312 -1.40 12.63 -5.64
C TYR A 312 -1.86 11.26 -6.18
N SER A 313 -1.83 10.22 -5.34
CA SER A 313 -2.36 8.90 -5.69
C SER A 313 -3.82 8.96 -6.11
N ARG A 314 -4.69 9.64 -5.33
CA ARG A 314 -6.11 9.81 -5.70
C ARG A 314 -6.32 10.51 -7.04
N ALA A 315 -5.45 11.45 -7.41
CA ALA A 315 -5.53 12.09 -8.73
C ALA A 315 -5.19 11.12 -9.87
N ILE A 316 -4.21 10.26 -9.65
CA ILE A 316 -3.84 9.17 -10.57
C ILE A 316 -4.98 8.17 -10.73
N GLU A 317 -5.63 7.79 -9.63
CA GLU A 317 -6.79 6.88 -9.62
C GLU A 317 -7.96 7.40 -10.47
N TYR A 318 -8.27 8.69 -10.39
CA TYR A 318 -9.30 9.29 -11.24
C TYR A 318 -8.94 9.23 -12.73
N GLN A 319 -7.68 9.35 -13.10
CA GLN A 319 -7.22 9.20 -14.48
C GLN A 319 -7.38 7.75 -14.97
N ALA A 320 -7.10 6.77 -14.11
CA ALA A 320 -7.27 5.36 -14.41
C ALA A 320 -8.76 4.99 -14.55
N ASP A 321 -9.63 5.52 -13.69
CA ASP A 321 -11.09 5.36 -13.81
C ASP A 321 -11.63 5.95 -15.12
N GLU A 322 -11.23 7.18 -15.46
CA GLU A 322 -11.62 7.83 -16.71
C GLU A 322 -11.15 7.00 -17.92
N TYR A 323 -9.92 6.47 -17.89
CA TYR A 323 -9.42 5.58 -18.94
C TYR A 323 -10.25 4.29 -19.04
N ALA A 324 -10.58 3.64 -17.92
CA ALA A 324 -11.40 2.43 -17.90
C ALA A 324 -12.77 2.66 -18.54
N LEU A 325 -13.41 3.77 -18.20
CA LEU A 325 -14.71 4.16 -18.77
C LEU A 325 -14.61 4.50 -20.26
N GLN A 326 -13.54 5.18 -20.70
CA GLN A 326 -13.31 5.51 -22.10
C GLN A 326 -13.02 4.26 -22.95
N ALA A 327 -12.15 3.37 -22.46
CA ALA A 327 -11.71 2.18 -23.19
C ALA A 327 -12.79 1.12 -23.32
N THR A 328 -13.68 1.00 -22.33
CA THR A 328 -14.70 -0.04 -22.29
C THR A 328 -16.09 0.46 -22.68
N ARG A 329 -16.41 1.73 -22.42
CA ARG A 329 -17.77 2.30 -22.51
C ARG A 329 -18.81 1.56 -21.63
N LYS A 330 -18.36 0.79 -20.63
CA LYS A 330 -19.18 -0.06 -19.77
C LYS A 330 -19.44 0.59 -18.43
N VAL A 331 -20.27 1.66 -18.40
CA VAL A 331 -20.58 2.41 -17.17
C VAL A 331 -21.27 1.54 -16.11
N ALA A 332 -22.29 0.77 -16.49
CA ALA A 332 -23.02 -0.09 -15.55
C ALA A 332 -22.13 -1.20 -14.95
N PRO A 333 -21.32 -1.95 -15.73
CA PRO A 333 -20.34 -2.89 -15.20
C PRO A 333 -19.28 -2.21 -14.29
N PHE A 334 -18.81 -1.01 -14.61
CA PHE A 334 -17.89 -0.26 -13.76
C PHE A 334 -18.51 0.02 -12.38
N LYS A 335 -19.73 0.57 -12.36
CA LYS A 335 -20.44 0.86 -11.10
C LYS A 335 -20.70 -0.42 -10.31
N SER A 336 -21.10 -1.50 -10.99
CA SER A 336 -21.33 -2.80 -10.35
C SER A 336 -20.04 -3.39 -9.78
N ALA A 337 -18.93 -3.35 -10.52
CA ALA A 337 -17.62 -3.80 -10.05
C ALA A 337 -17.16 -3.03 -8.80
N MET A 338 -17.25 -1.68 -8.81
CA MET A 338 -16.88 -0.86 -7.66
C MET A 338 -17.74 -1.16 -6.43
N THR A 339 -19.04 -1.35 -6.62
CA THR A 339 -19.98 -1.71 -5.55
C THR A 339 -19.66 -3.09 -4.97
N ARG A 340 -19.39 -4.06 -5.86
CA ARG A 340 -19.06 -5.43 -5.47
C ARG A 340 -17.72 -5.49 -4.74
N LEU A 341 -16.70 -4.77 -5.22
CA LEU A 341 -15.42 -4.61 -4.53
C LEU A 341 -15.60 -4.02 -3.12
N ALA A 342 -16.41 -2.96 -2.99
CA ALA A 342 -16.68 -2.36 -1.69
C ALA A 342 -17.33 -3.35 -0.72
N ASN A 343 -18.34 -4.09 -1.17
CA ASN A 343 -19.04 -5.08 -0.35
C ASN A 343 -18.14 -6.27 0.01
N GLN A 344 -17.39 -6.80 -0.95
CA GLN A 344 -16.56 -7.99 -0.73
C GLN A 344 -15.31 -7.68 0.11
N ASN A 345 -14.68 -6.54 -0.12
CA ASN A 345 -13.47 -6.12 0.59
C ASN A 345 -13.79 -5.38 1.90
N LEU A 346 -15.06 -5.27 2.27
CA LEU A 346 -15.54 -4.57 3.46
C LEU A 346 -14.99 -3.14 3.54
N SER A 347 -15.07 -2.41 2.41
CA SER A 347 -14.58 -1.03 2.33
C SER A 347 -15.69 -0.04 2.71
N ASP A 348 -15.35 0.95 3.54
CA ASP A 348 -16.24 2.09 3.80
C ASP A 348 -16.38 2.92 2.52
N VAL A 349 -17.59 2.96 1.95
CA VAL A 349 -17.86 3.65 0.69
C VAL A 349 -17.83 5.17 0.81
N GLU A 350 -17.99 5.68 2.02
CA GLU A 350 -18.05 7.11 2.32
C GLU A 350 -17.35 7.44 3.64
N PRO A 351 -15.99 7.33 3.68
CA PRO A 351 -15.23 7.73 4.85
C PRO A 351 -15.35 9.23 5.11
N SER A 352 -15.04 9.67 6.35
CA SER A 352 -15.01 11.11 6.61
C SER A 352 -13.93 11.80 5.75
N PRO A 353 -14.15 13.07 5.33
CA PRO A 353 -13.20 13.79 4.48
C PRO A 353 -11.77 13.86 5.07
N LEU A 354 -11.66 13.97 6.39
CA LEU A 354 -10.36 13.98 7.09
C LEU A 354 -9.65 12.63 6.98
N ILE A 355 -10.37 11.52 7.19
CA ILE A 355 -9.82 10.17 7.07
C ILE A 355 -9.40 9.90 5.63
N GLU A 356 -10.23 10.26 4.65
CA GLU A 356 -9.87 10.12 3.24
C GLU A 356 -8.63 10.96 2.89
N PHE A 357 -8.56 12.21 3.35
CA PHE A 357 -7.40 13.08 3.12
C PHE A 357 -6.12 12.50 3.70
N LEU A 358 -6.15 12.05 4.95
CA LEU A 358 -4.96 11.57 5.66
C LEU A 358 -4.54 10.15 5.23
N LEU A 359 -5.48 9.20 5.13
CA LEU A 359 -5.16 7.77 5.13
C LEU A 359 -5.47 7.04 3.82
N HIS A 360 -6.28 7.62 2.91
CA HIS A 360 -6.70 6.92 1.71
C HIS A 360 -5.90 7.36 0.47
N ASP A 361 -5.26 6.43 -0.17
CA ASP A 361 -4.56 6.58 -1.45
C ASP A 361 -5.49 6.46 -2.67
N HIS A 362 -6.72 5.97 -2.47
CA HIS A 362 -7.78 5.89 -3.48
C HIS A 362 -8.93 6.82 -3.12
N PRO A 363 -9.65 7.40 -4.11
CA PRO A 363 -10.90 8.11 -3.85
C PRO A 363 -11.94 7.16 -3.26
N SER A 364 -12.84 7.69 -2.42
CA SER A 364 -13.93 6.89 -1.88
C SER A 364 -14.79 6.29 -3.01
N ILE A 365 -15.35 5.11 -2.77
CA ILE A 365 -16.21 4.43 -3.76
C ILE A 365 -17.36 5.34 -4.20
N ARG A 366 -17.96 6.10 -3.27
CA ARG A 366 -19.00 7.08 -3.62
C ARG A 366 -18.53 8.08 -4.68
N LYS A 367 -17.32 8.63 -4.54
CA LYS A 367 -16.75 9.57 -5.50
C LYS A 367 -16.44 8.91 -6.85
N ARG A 368 -15.96 7.68 -6.86
CA ARG A 368 -15.72 6.91 -8.09
C ARG A 368 -17.04 6.60 -8.82
N LEU A 369 -18.11 6.24 -8.09
CA LEU A 369 -19.45 6.05 -8.67
C LEU A 369 -20.01 7.35 -9.24
N GLN A 370 -19.82 8.47 -8.55
CA GLN A 370 -20.24 9.79 -9.05
C GLN A 370 -19.47 10.14 -10.33
N HIS A 371 -18.14 9.94 -10.36
CA HIS A 371 -17.32 10.14 -11.55
C HIS A 371 -17.83 9.33 -12.75
N ALA A 372 -18.24 8.08 -12.54
CA ALA A 372 -18.83 7.24 -13.60
C ALA A 372 -20.18 7.78 -14.08
N ASN A 373 -21.02 8.32 -13.20
CA ASN A 373 -22.27 8.97 -13.59
C ASN A 373 -22.01 10.25 -14.41
N ASP A 374 -21.07 11.07 -13.98
CA ASP A 374 -20.68 12.30 -14.70
C ASP A 374 -20.09 11.97 -16.10
N PHE A 375 -19.32 10.89 -16.20
CA PHE A 375 -18.84 10.37 -17.48
C PHE A 375 -20.01 9.96 -18.39
N ALA A 376 -20.98 9.20 -17.86
CA ALA A 376 -22.16 8.80 -18.62
C ALA A 376 -22.95 9.98 -19.15
N ALA A 377 -23.18 10.99 -18.30
CA ALA A 377 -23.88 12.22 -18.68
C ALA A 377 -23.13 13.00 -19.78
N ARG A 378 -21.81 13.16 -19.66
CA ARG A 378 -20.98 13.86 -20.66
C ARG A 378 -20.96 13.16 -22.03
N HIS A 379 -21.13 11.84 -22.07
CA HIS A 379 -21.04 11.05 -23.30
C HIS A 379 -22.39 10.55 -23.81
N GLY A 380 -23.50 10.97 -23.21
CA GLY A 380 -24.85 10.52 -23.60
C GLY A 380 -25.08 9.02 -23.42
N LEU A 381 -24.35 8.39 -22.51
CA LEU A 381 -24.51 6.97 -22.16
C LEU A 381 -25.59 6.87 -21.09
N VAL A 382 -26.83 6.64 -21.50
CA VAL A 382 -27.97 6.50 -20.55
C VAL A 382 -27.79 5.20 -19.77
N ASP A 383 -27.88 5.25 -18.44
CA ASP A 383 -27.96 4.06 -17.60
C ASP A 383 -29.28 3.33 -17.93
N ALA A 384 -29.19 2.13 -18.49
CA ALA A 384 -30.38 1.31 -18.86
C ALA A 384 -31.30 1.04 -17.64
N ASN A 385 -30.82 1.24 -16.41
CA ASN A 385 -31.60 1.13 -15.19
C ASN A 385 -32.34 2.43 -14.79
N ALA A 386 -31.97 3.60 -15.33
CA ALA A 386 -32.68 4.85 -15.07
C ALA A 386 -33.97 4.98 -15.91
N SER A 387 -33.99 4.35 -17.09
CA SER A 387 -35.17 4.36 -17.98
C SER A 387 -36.34 3.53 -17.42
N GLY A 388 -36.08 2.49 -16.65
CA GLY A 388 -37.14 1.69 -16.03
C GLY A 388 -37.86 2.38 -14.85
N GLN A 389 -37.20 3.33 -14.17
CA GLN A 389 -37.84 4.09 -13.09
C GLN A 389 -38.65 5.30 -13.60
N ILE A 390 -38.24 5.90 -14.70
CA ILE A 390 -38.96 7.03 -15.30
C ILE A 390 -40.27 6.55 -15.96
N ASP A 391 -40.29 5.37 -16.58
CA ASP A 391 -41.53 4.80 -17.16
C ASP A 391 -42.53 4.36 -16.07
N ALA A 392 -42.05 3.83 -14.93
CA ALA A 392 -42.93 3.45 -13.83
C ALA A 392 -43.56 4.67 -13.10
N ASP A 393 -42.86 5.78 -12.95
CA ASP A 393 -43.35 7.00 -12.33
C ASP A 393 -44.29 7.81 -13.27
N THR A 394 -44.06 7.77 -14.59
CA THR A 394 -44.92 8.37 -15.60
C THR A 394 -46.24 7.59 -15.70
N VAL A 395 -46.18 6.26 -15.73
CA VAL A 395 -47.39 5.41 -15.76
C VAL A 395 -48.20 5.54 -14.48
N ASN A 396 -47.61 5.71 -13.32
CA ASN A 396 -48.31 5.94 -12.06
C ASN A 396 -48.91 7.36 -11.97
N ARG A 397 -48.27 8.40 -12.53
CA ARG A 397 -48.85 9.77 -12.59
C ARG A 397 -50.04 9.84 -13.52
N ASP A 398 -50.03 9.16 -14.67
CA ASP A 398 -51.16 9.12 -15.61
C ASP A 398 -52.35 8.29 -15.06
N ARG A 399 -52.10 7.31 -14.18
CA ARG A 399 -53.15 6.61 -13.47
C ARG A 399 -53.78 7.45 -12.34
N ALA A 400 -53.00 8.26 -11.66
CA ALA A 400 -53.50 9.13 -10.58
C ALA A 400 -54.24 10.35 -11.09
N MET A 401 -54.06 10.76 -12.36
CA MET A 401 -54.82 11.87 -12.96
C MET A 401 -56.15 11.41 -13.65
N LYS A 402 -56.43 10.08 -13.70
CA LYS A 402 -57.67 9.54 -14.27
C LYS A 402 -58.61 8.97 -13.22
N GLN A 403 -58.38 9.17 -11.94
CA GLN A 403 -59.31 8.96 -10.84
C GLN A 403 -59.71 10.32 -10.21
#